data_c12a5da9d48b26bb5d14841fb411a269
#
_entry.id   c12a5da9d48b26bb5d14841fb411a269
#
_cell.length_a   1.000
_cell.length_b   1.000
_cell.length_c   1.000
_cell.angle_alpha   90.00
_cell.angle_beta   90.00
_cell.angle_gamma   90.00
#
_symmetry.space_group_name_H-M   'P 1'
#
loop_
_entity.id
_entity.type
_entity.pdbx_description
1 polymer ?
#
loop_
_entity_poly.entity_id
_entity_poly.type
_entity_poly.pdbx_seq_one_letter_code
_entity_poly.pdbx_strand_id
1 'polypeptide(L)'
;MFRGLVNVRPPEPINDKFLEVQDAYLQTLNQADPVSFASLNPVLHDDIYLWQGDITRLEVDGIVNAANSRLLGCFKPNHACIDNTIHTKAGVQLRLACEEIIQDQGKKEGVGKAKITSAYNLPSSYVIHTVGPQVQHYPVSKMNRDLLARCYQSCLKVADENDLNHIAFCCISTGVFGFPQDEAVKIAIDTVLAYKAETGSDIQVIFNVFSDEDYELYKEALTQYD
;
A
#
# COMPACT_ATOMS: atom_id res chain seq x y z
N MET A 1 17.66 16.08 3.58
CA MET A 1 18.90 15.25 3.61
C MET A 1 18.61 13.81 4.08
N PHE A 2 17.99 13.58 5.23
CA PHE A 2 17.68 12.24 5.78
C PHE A 2 17.01 11.31 4.76
N ARG A 3 15.86 11.70 4.16
CA ARG A 3 15.13 10.92 3.16
C ARG A 3 16.03 10.39 2.03
N GLY A 4 16.83 11.27 1.42
CA GLY A 4 17.70 10.86 0.31
C GLY A 4 18.75 9.82 0.71
N LEU A 5 19.29 9.91 1.93
CA LEU A 5 20.29 8.97 2.47
C LEU A 5 19.66 7.59 2.75
N VAL A 6 18.51 7.54 3.41
CA VAL A 6 17.84 6.26 3.70
C VAL A 6 17.29 5.60 2.41
N ASN A 7 16.94 6.38 1.38
CA ASN A 7 16.49 5.80 0.11
C ASN A 7 17.60 5.00 -0.59
N VAL A 8 18.84 5.48 -0.59
CA VAL A 8 19.97 4.81 -1.27
C VAL A 8 20.65 3.75 -0.40
N ARG A 9 20.34 3.69 0.88
CA ARG A 9 20.96 2.74 1.81
C ARG A 9 20.57 1.30 1.43
N PRO A 10 21.55 0.37 1.24
CA PRO A 10 21.23 -1.05 1.04
C PRO A 10 20.67 -1.69 2.31
N PRO A 11 20.06 -2.89 2.22
CA PRO A 11 19.53 -3.63 3.37
C PRO A 11 20.67 -4.29 4.17
N GLU A 12 21.49 -3.50 4.78
CA GLU A 12 22.61 -3.93 5.63
C GLU A 12 22.25 -3.75 7.11
N PRO A 13 22.77 -4.61 8.00
CA PRO A 13 22.58 -4.47 9.44
C PRO A 13 23.00 -3.07 9.92
N ILE A 14 22.34 -2.58 10.95
CA ILE A 14 22.59 -1.28 11.55
C ILE A 14 22.58 -1.41 13.07
N ASN A 15 23.29 -0.54 13.76
CA ASN A 15 23.38 -0.60 15.21
C ASN A 15 22.15 0.01 15.90
N ASP A 16 21.91 -0.44 17.13
CA ASP A 16 20.74 -0.06 17.93
C ASP A 16 20.69 1.45 18.19
N LYS A 17 21.84 2.10 18.38
CA LYS A 17 21.90 3.55 18.61
C LYS A 17 21.39 4.34 17.42
N PHE A 18 21.63 3.89 16.19
CA PHE A 18 21.05 4.52 15.00
C PHE A 18 19.53 4.34 15.00
N LEU A 19 19.06 3.12 15.32
CA LEU A 19 17.63 2.83 15.35
C LEU A 19 16.91 3.68 16.40
N GLU A 20 17.44 3.80 17.59
CA GLU A 20 16.90 4.67 18.65
C GLU A 20 16.70 6.11 18.17
N VAL A 21 17.73 6.69 17.54
CA VAL A 21 17.69 8.09 17.05
C VAL A 21 16.71 8.21 15.86
N GLN A 22 16.74 7.25 14.92
CA GLN A 22 15.84 7.24 13.79
C GLN A 22 14.40 7.13 14.24
N ASP A 23 14.12 6.18 15.13
CA ASP A 23 12.76 5.88 15.56
C ASP A 23 12.16 7.05 16.35
N ALA A 24 12.94 7.66 17.26
CA ALA A 24 12.50 8.87 17.95
C ALA A 24 12.17 10.01 16.98
N TYR A 25 13.00 10.22 15.94
CA TYR A 25 12.78 11.23 14.91
C TYR A 25 11.54 10.92 14.07
N LEU A 26 11.41 9.67 13.55
CA LEU A 26 10.30 9.29 12.67
C LEU A 26 8.96 9.22 13.41
N GLN A 27 8.94 8.72 14.65
CA GLN A 27 7.73 8.72 15.47
C GLN A 27 7.25 10.14 15.74
N THR A 28 8.15 11.05 16.11
CA THR A 28 7.80 12.48 16.29
C THR A 28 7.21 13.08 15.00
N LEU A 29 7.81 12.76 13.84
CA LEU A 29 7.36 13.27 12.55
C LEU A 29 5.98 12.68 12.15
N ASN A 30 5.80 11.38 12.31
CA ASN A 30 4.60 10.67 11.88
C ASN A 30 3.41 10.90 12.83
N GLN A 31 3.67 11.14 14.13
CA GLN A 31 2.65 11.44 15.13
C GLN A 31 2.21 12.92 15.13
N ALA A 32 2.86 13.77 14.35
CA ALA A 32 2.49 15.19 14.30
C ALA A 32 1.10 15.45 13.72
N ASP A 33 0.64 14.59 12.80
CA ASP A 33 -0.64 14.78 12.10
C ASP A 33 -1.21 13.43 11.59
N PRO A 34 -1.50 12.47 12.49
CA PRO A 34 -2.12 11.20 12.13
C PRO A 34 -3.60 11.39 11.82
N VAL A 35 -4.16 10.46 11.05
CA VAL A 35 -5.59 10.41 10.71
C VAL A 35 -6.17 9.14 11.28
N SER A 36 -6.96 9.29 12.33
CA SER A 36 -7.62 8.15 12.96
C SER A 36 -8.71 7.56 12.06
N PHE A 37 -8.77 6.24 11.96
CA PHE A 37 -9.86 5.55 11.27
C PHE A 37 -11.25 6.01 11.72
N ALA A 38 -11.43 6.23 13.01
CA ALA A 38 -12.70 6.69 13.57
C ALA A 38 -13.18 8.08 13.06
N SER A 39 -12.30 8.85 12.41
CA SER A 39 -12.64 10.13 11.77
C SER A 39 -13.12 9.98 10.33
N LEU A 40 -13.01 8.80 9.74
CA LEU A 40 -13.46 8.53 8.37
C LEU A 40 -14.95 8.17 8.35
N ASN A 41 -15.60 8.52 7.24
CA ASN A 41 -16.99 8.14 7.01
C ASN A 41 -17.06 7.16 5.85
N PRO A 42 -17.88 6.10 5.94
CA PRO A 42 -18.09 5.19 4.82
C PRO A 42 -18.80 5.93 3.67
N VAL A 43 -18.49 5.50 2.46
CA VAL A 43 -19.06 6.06 1.22
C VAL A 43 -19.90 5.04 0.45
N LEU A 44 -19.76 3.75 0.75
CA LEU A 44 -20.57 2.67 0.19
C LEU A 44 -20.71 1.57 1.25
N HIS A 45 -21.96 1.11 1.48
CA HIS A 45 -22.28 0.24 2.60
C HIS A 45 -21.74 0.86 3.91
N ASP A 46 -21.47 0.09 4.93
CA ASP A 46 -20.91 0.61 6.19
C ASP A 46 -19.41 0.30 6.34
N ASP A 47 -18.75 -0.17 5.27
CA ASP A 47 -17.42 -0.78 5.34
C ASP A 47 -16.46 -0.42 4.18
N ILE A 48 -16.91 0.44 3.26
CA ILE A 48 -16.08 0.98 2.17
C ILE A 48 -15.92 2.49 2.34
N TYR A 49 -14.67 2.93 2.36
CA TYR A 49 -14.28 4.32 2.59
C TYR A 49 -13.49 4.86 1.41
N LEU A 50 -13.61 6.15 1.15
CA LEU A 50 -12.75 6.90 0.22
C LEU A 50 -12.08 8.03 1.00
N TRP A 51 -10.75 8.06 0.97
CA TRP A 51 -9.98 9.09 1.65
C TRP A 51 -8.87 9.63 0.78
N GLN A 52 -8.75 10.97 0.71
CA GLN A 52 -7.71 11.65 -0.05
C GLN A 52 -6.62 12.16 0.87
N GLY A 53 -5.38 11.70 0.65
CA GLY A 53 -4.23 12.16 1.41
C GLY A 53 -3.04 11.21 1.38
N ASP A 54 -2.06 11.49 2.23
CA ASP A 54 -0.86 10.66 2.38
C ASP A 54 -1.18 9.42 3.24
N ILE A 55 -1.24 8.25 2.62
CA ILE A 55 -1.58 6.97 3.24
C ILE A 55 -0.76 6.67 4.51
N THR A 56 0.45 7.21 4.59
CA THR A 56 1.34 7.01 5.74
C THR A 56 0.89 7.76 7.01
N ARG A 57 -0.20 8.54 6.92
CA ARG A 57 -0.82 9.23 8.07
C ARG A 57 -1.96 8.42 8.69
N LEU A 58 -2.44 7.38 8.02
CA LEU A 58 -3.59 6.61 8.48
C LEU A 58 -3.23 5.73 9.68
N GLU A 59 -3.99 5.88 10.77
CA GLU A 59 -4.00 4.98 11.93
C GLU A 59 -4.99 3.85 11.65
N VAL A 60 -4.54 2.83 10.92
CA VAL A 60 -5.30 1.64 10.51
C VAL A 60 -4.46 0.39 10.76
N ASP A 61 -5.07 -0.80 10.68
CA ASP A 61 -4.32 -2.03 10.89
C ASP A 61 -3.29 -2.26 9.77
N GLY A 62 -3.67 -2.05 8.51
CA GLY A 62 -2.76 -2.25 7.40
C GLY A 62 -2.87 -1.18 6.31
N ILE A 63 -1.72 -0.77 5.77
CA ILE A 63 -1.64 0.03 4.55
C ILE A 63 -1.00 -0.78 3.43
N VAL A 64 -1.48 -0.62 2.20
CA VAL A 64 -0.94 -1.32 1.04
C VAL A 64 0.15 -0.48 0.36
N ASN A 65 1.30 -1.11 0.15
CA ASN A 65 2.41 -0.57 -0.62
C ASN A 65 2.44 -1.17 -2.03
N ALA A 66 2.38 -0.33 -3.05
CA ALA A 66 2.65 -0.71 -4.43
C ALA A 66 4.17 -0.85 -4.64
N ALA A 67 4.68 -2.03 -4.30
CA ALA A 67 6.09 -2.35 -4.26
C ALA A 67 6.64 -2.78 -5.63
N ASN A 68 7.97 -2.80 -5.74
CA ASN A 68 8.66 -3.50 -6.82
C ASN A 68 8.91 -4.98 -6.46
N SER A 69 9.30 -5.79 -7.45
CA SER A 69 9.48 -7.24 -7.27
C SER A 69 10.60 -7.65 -6.29
N ARG A 70 11.47 -6.73 -5.87
CA ARG A 70 12.47 -6.98 -4.82
C ARG A 70 11.95 -6.69 -3.43
N LEU A 71 10.81 -5.97 -3.30
CA LEU A 71 10.23 -5.44 -2.07
C LEU A 71 11.12 -4.44 -1.29
N LEU A 72 12.30 -4.11 -1.81
CA LEU A 72 13.31 -3.32 -1.09
C LEU A 72 13.08 -1.81 -1.11
N GLY A 73 11.92 -1.36 -1.56
CA GLY A 73 11.64 0.05 -1.72
C GLY A 73 12.27 0.67 -2.98
N CYS A 74 11.99 1.92 -3.19
CA CYS A 74 12.54 2.70 -4.30
C CYS A 74 13.89 3.33 -3.88
N PHE A 75 14.97 2.97 -4.59
CA PHE A 75 16.33 3.49 -4.33
C PHE A 75 16.62 4.86 -4.97
N LYS A 76 15.68 5.42 -5.72
CA LYS A 76 15.86 6.77 -6.29
C LYS A 76 15.71 7.83 -5.19
N PRO A 77 16.75 8.64 -4.90
CA PRO A 77 16.70 9.62 -3.84
C PRO A 77 15.53 10.60 -3.99
N ASN A 78 14.77 10.79 -2.92
CA ASN A 78 13.62 11.71 -2.85
C ASN A 78 12.55 11.49 -3.94
N HIS A 79 12.45 10.29 -4.50
CA HIS A 79 11.46 10.00 -5.53
C HIS A 79 10.03 10.14 -4.98
N ALA A 80 9.17 10.86 -5.72
CA ALA A 80 7.78 11.07 -5.34
C ALA A 80 6.93 9.84 -5.74
N CYS A 81 7.15 8.71 -5.08
CA CYS A 81 6.30 7.52 -5.21
C CYS A 81 5.99 6.95 -3.83
N ILE A 82 4.91 6.20 -3.77
CA ILE A 82 4.40 5.63 -2.52
C ILE A 82 5.42 4.70 -1.86
N ASP A 83 6.07 3.82 -2.63
CA ASP A 83 7.09 2.88 -2.16
C ASP A 83 8.27 3.60 -1.47
N ASN A 84 8.75 4.71 -2.07
CA ASN A 84 9.77 5.56 -1.45
C ASN A 84 9.28 6.21 -0.15
N THR A 85 8.05 6.72 -0.14
CA THR A 85 7.47 7.43 1.01
C THR A 85 7.26 6.48 2.19
N ILE A 86 6.65 5.32 1.95
CA ILE A 86 6.41 4.30 2.99
C ILE A 86 7.75 3.85 3.60
N HIS A 87 8.73 3.43 2.78
CA HIS A 87 10.04 3.01 3.27
C HIS A 87 10.79 4.11 4.03
N THR A 88 10.64 5.38 3.62
CA THR A 88 11.25 6.50 4.33
C THR A 88 10.66 6.70 5.72
N LYS A 89 9.33 6.68 5.82
CA LYS A 89 8.62 6.99 7.06
C LYS A 89 8.54 5.81 8.02
N ALA A 90 8.56 4.59 7.50
CA ALA A 90 8.67 3.37 8.33
C ALA A 90 10.06 3.24 8.97
N GLY A 91 11.10 3.68 8.29
CA GLY A 91 12.49 3.52 8.72
C GLY A 91 13.22 2.37 8.02
N VAL A 92 14.53 2.26 8.29
CA VAL A 92 15.39 1.27 7.61
C VAL A 92 15.02 -0.19 7.92
N GLN A 93 14.36 -0.43 9.05
CA GLN A 93 13.90 -1.75 9.47
C GLN A 93 12.93 -2.38 8.45
N LEU A 94 12.07 -1.58 7.82
CA LEU A 94 11.14 -2.09 6.81
C LEU A 94 11.88 -2.74 5.64
N ARG A 95 12.97 -2.10 5.17
CA ARG A 95 13.79 -2.67 4.08
C ARG A 95 14.51 -3.94 4.49
N LEU A 96 14.97 -4.02 5.74
CA LEU A 96 15.61 -5.23 6.29
C LEU A 96 14.61 -6.38 6.36
N ALA A 97 13.40 -6.17 6.88
CA ALA A 97 12.36 -7.20 6.91
C ALA A 97 11.95 -7.66 5.50
N CYS A 98 11.85 -6.74 4.55
CA CYS A 98 11.57 -7.10 3.17
C CYS A 98 12.70 -7.93 2.53
N GLU A 99 13.97 -7.63 2.85
CA GLU A 99 15.12 -8.42 2.39
C GLU A 99 15.09 -9.84 2.95
N GLU A 100 14.77 -10.01 4.24
CA GLU A 100 14.61 -11.33 4.86
C GLU A 100 13.55 -12.14 4.12
N ILE A 101 12.37 -11.57 3.85
CA ILE A 101 11.29 -12.22 3.09
C ILE A 101 11.80 -12.68 1.70
N ILE A 102 12.55 -11.84 0.99
CA ILE A 102 13.07 -12.16 -0.35
C ILE A 102 14.15 -13.23 -0.29
N GLN A 103 15.01 -13.21 0.74
CA GLN A 103 16.04 -14.22 0.94
C GLN A 103 15.44 -15.58 1.28
N ASP A 104 14.47 -15.63 2.20
CA ASP A 104 13.80 -16.86 2.63
C ASP A 104 13.04 -17.53 1.49
N GLN A 105 12.38 -16.75 0.63
CA GLN A 105 11.71 -17.32 -0.55
C GLN A 105 12.65 -17.62 -1.72
N GLY A 106 13.91 -17.18 -1.69
CA GLY A 106 14.95 -17.46 -2.69
C GLY A 106 14.71 -16.90 -4.09
N LYS A 107 13.73 -16.01 -4.27
CA LYS A 107 13.36 -15.39 -5.56
C LYS A 107 12.63 -14.07 -5.35
N LYS A 108 12.59 -13.24 -6.41
CA LYS A 108 11.78 -12.01 -6.42
C LYS A 108 10.30 -12.30 -6.26
N GLU A 109 9.57 -11.36 -5.71
CA GLU A 109 8.11 -11.45 -5.57
C GLU A 109 7.41 -11.35 -6.92
N GLY A 110 6.38 -12.19 -7.08
CA GLY A 110 5.59 -12.24 -8.30
C GLY A 110 4.50 -11.17 -8.35
N VAL A 111 4.17 -10.73 -9.57
CA VAL A 111 3.04 -9.82 -9.80
C VAL A 111 1.73 -10.46 -9.32
N GLY A 112 0.90 -9.70 -8.63
CA GLY A 112 -0.38 -10.17 -8.09
C GLY A 112 -0.30 -10.93 -6.76
N LYS A 113 0.87 -10.93 -6.11
CA LYS A 113 1.07 -11.52 -4.79
C LYS A 113 1.23 -10.44 -3.72
N ALA A 114 1.03 -10.81 -2.46
CA ALA A 114 1.19 -9.92 -1.33
C ALA A 114 2.05 -10.55 -0.22
N LYS A 115 2.74 -9.69 0.54
CA LYS A 115 3.51 -10.00 1.75
C LYS A 115 3.18 -8.97 2.82
N ILE A 116 3.25 -9.35 4.07
CA ILE A 116 3.01 -8.46 5.21
C ILE A 116 4.28 -8.28 6.04
N THR A 117 4.49 -7.07 6.53
CA THR A 117 5.55 -6.72 7.49
C THR A 117 4.98 -5.83 8.57
N SER A 118 5.69 -5.67 9.69
CA SER A 118 5.43 -4.55 10.61
C SER A 118 5.59 -3.21 9.88
N ALA A 119 4.83 -2.20 10.30
CA ALA A 119 4.94 -0.84 9.78
C ALA A 119 5.98 0.03 10.51
N TYR A 120 6.59 -0.49 11.56
CA TYR A 120 7.63 0.17 12.38
C TYR A 120 7.21 1.54 12.92
N ASN A 121 7.71 2.63 12.31
CA ASN A 121 7.47 3.99 12.80
C ASN A 121 6.23 4.66 12.19
N LEU A 122 5.46 3.97 11.35
CA LEU A 122 4.20 4.48 10.81
C LEU A 122 3.07 4.43 11.85
N PRO A 123 2.03 5.25 11.73
CA PRO A 123 0.83 5.16 12.56
C PRO A 123 0.07 3.84 12.36
N SER A 124 0.12 3.23 11.18
CA SER A 124 -0.45 1.91 10.90
C SER A 124 0.36 0.78 11.56
N SER A 125 -0.27 -0.37 11.82
CA SER A 125 0.38 -1.53 12.44
C SER A 125 1.21 -2.34 11.44
N TYR A 126 0.71 -2.48 10.20
CA TYR A 126 1.31 -3.32 9.16
C TYR A 126 1.42 -2.60 7.83
N VAL A 127 2.38 -3.05 7.01
CA VAL A 127 2.48 -2.73 5.59
C VAL A 127 2.28 -4.03 4.79
N ILE A 128 1.32 -4.03 3.87
CA ILE A 128 1.08 -5.13 2.95
C ILE A 128 1.69 -4.74 1.60
N HIS A 129 2.73 -5.44 1.19
CA HIS A 129 3.47 -5.19 -0.04
C HIS A 129 2.90 -6.03 -1.18
N THR A 130 2.47 -5.40 -2.27
CA THR A 130 2.03 -6.09 -3.49
C THR A 130 2.75 -5.54 -4.71
N VAL A 131 3.00 -6.41 -5.69
CA VAL A 131 3.65 -6.04 -6.95
C VAL A 131 2.57 -5.98 -8.03
N GLY A 132 2.25 -4.77 -8.46
CA GLY A 132 1.25 -4.56 -9.52
C GLY A 132 1.81 -4.85 -10.93
N PRO A 133 0.93 -5.08 -11.93
CA PRO A 133 1.34 -5.23 -13.32
C PRO A 133 1.83 -3.91 -13.92
N GLN A 134 2.87 -3.99 -14.75
CA GLN A 134 3.33 -2.86 -15.57
C GLN A 134 2.68 -2.94 -16.95
N VAL A 135 2.04 -1.85 -17.37
CA VAL A 135 1.40 -1.73 -18.69
C VAL A 135 2.35 -1.01 -19.63
N GLN A 136 2.77 -1.69 -20.69
CA GLN A 136 3.66 -1.15 -21.71
C GLN A 136 2.95 -0.90 -23.04
N HIS A 137 1.80 -1.52 -23.25
CA HIS A 137 1.03 -1.44 -24.50
C HIS A 137 -0.46 -1.30 -24.20
N TYR A 138 -1.16 -0.54 -25.05
CA TYR A 138 -2.60 -0.33 -24.98
C TYR A 138 -3.28 -0.92 -26.23
N PRO A 139 -4.53 -1.40 -26.08
CA PRO A 139 -5.34 -1.48 -24.84
C PRO A 139 -4.73 -2.46 -23.81
N VAL A 140 -5.07 -2.26 -22.53
CA VAL A 140 -4.61 -3.14 -21.44
C VAL A 140 -5.02 -4.59 -21.73
N SER A 141 -4.09 -5.52 -21.59
CA SER A 141 -4.36 -6.93 -21.81
C SER A 141 -5.25 -7.53 -20.71
N LYS A 142 -6.02 -8.58 -21.05
CA LYS A 142 -6.78 -9.33 -20.04
C LYS A 142 -5.87 -9.83 -18.91
N MET A 143 -4.68 -10.30 -19.23
CA MET A 143 -3.70 -10.76 -18.24
C MET A 143 -3.34 -9.65 -17.24
N ASN A 144 -3.10 -8.41 -17.69
CA ASN A 144 -2.78 -7.32 -16.77
C ASN A 144 -3.98 -6.93 -15.91
N ARG A 145 -5.21 -6.99 -16.44
CA ARG A 145 -6.44 -6.79 -15.63
C ARG A 145 -6.57 -7.86 -14.54
N ASP A 146 -6.41 -9.13 -14.91
CA ASP A 146 -6.47 -10.26 -13.98
C ASP A 146 -5.36 -10.17 -12.91
N LEU A 147 -4.16 -9.71 -13.27
CA LEU A 147 -3.06 -9.50 -12.33
C LEU A 147 -3.32 -8.34 -11.37
N LEU A 148 -3.94 -7.24 -11.84
CA LEU A 148 -4.32 -6.14 -10.96
C LEU A 148 -5.39 -6.58 -9.96
N ALA A 149 -6.44 -7.26 -10.41
CA ALA A 149 -7.46 -7.84 -9.54
C ALA A 149 -6.83 -8.76 -8.48
N ARG A 150 -5.87 -9.59 -8.89
CA ARG A 150 -5.15 -10.49 -7.97
C ARG A 150 -4.34 -9.74 -6.92
N CYS A 151 -3.82 -8.53 -7.20
CA CYS A 151 -3.18 -7.70 -6.17
C CYS A 151 -4.14 -7.39 -5.03
N TYR A 152 -5.34 -6.91 -5.34
CA TYR A 152 -6.36 -6.60 -4.34
C TYR A 152 -6.79 -7.86 -3.58
N GLN A 153 -7.11 -8.95 -4.27
CA GLN A 153 -7.47 -10.22 -3.64
C GLN A 153 -6.39 -10.74 -2.69
N SER A 154 -5.12 -10.71 -3.12
CA SER A 154 -4.00 -11.19 -2.31
C SER A 154 -3.77 -10.33 -1.07
N CYS A 155 -3.95 -9.01 -1.18
CA CYS A 155 -3.85 -8.11 -0.03
C CYS A 155 -4.98 -8.34 0.98
N LEU A 156 -6.22 -8.48 0.51
CA LEU A 156 -7.37 -8.78 1.37
C LEU A 156 -7.19 -10.13 2.07
N LYS A 157 -6.77 -11.15 1.33
CA LYS A 157 -6.49 -12.47 1.89
C LYS A 157 -5.42 -12.41 2.98
N VAL A 158 -4.31 -11.70 2.74
CA VAL A 158 -3.25 -11.52 3.75
C VAL A 158 -3.78 -10.75 4.96
N ALA A 159 -4.66 -9.77 4.77
CA ALA A 159 -5.26 -9.02 5.86
C ALA A 159 -6.18 -9.91 6.71
N ASP A 160 -7.06 -10.70 6.10
CA ASP A 160 -7.92 -11.67 6.82
C ASP A 160 -7.10 -12.75 7.54
N GLU A 161 -6.04 -13.29 6.92
CA GLU A 161 -5.15 -14.28 7.53
C GLU A 161 -4.37 -13.74 8.75
N ASN A 162 -4.31 -12.42 8.92
CA ASN A 162 -3.66 -11.75 10.04
C ASN A 162 -4.65 -10.99 10.95
N ASP A 163 -5.96 -11.28 10.83
CA ASP A 163 -7.03 -10.71 11.68
C ASP A 163 -7.06 -9.16 11.64
N LEU A 164 -6.78 -8.54 10.49
CA LEU A 164 -6.85 -7.09 10.33
C LEU A 164 -8.30 -6.65 10.14
N ASN A 165 -8.71 -5.60 10.84
CA ASN A 165 -10.06 -5.03 10.71
C ASN A 165 -10.13 -3.94 9.63
N HIS A 166 -9.02 -3.22 9.38
CA HIS A 166 -8.97 -2.10 8.46
C HIS A 166 -7.76 -2.22 7.51
N ILE A 167 -8.00 -2.05 6.22
CA ILE A 167 -6.94 -2.00 5.20
C ILE A 167 -7.12 -0.77 4.31
N ALA A 168 -6.03 -0.02 4.08
CA ALA A 168 -6.03 1.10 3.14
C ALA A 168 -5.25 0.75 1.88
N PHE A 169 -5.91 0.81 0.73
CA PHE A 169 -5.31 0.59 -0.58
C PHE A 169 -4.86 1.90 -1.22
N CYS A 170 -3.64 1.94 -1.74
CA CYS A 170 -3.25 2.95 -2.71
C CYS A 170 -3.71 2.60 -4.13
N CYS A 171 -3.60 3.55 -5.07
CA CYS A 171 -3.88 3.34 -6.49
C CYS A 171 -2.79 2.44 -7.12
N ILE A 172 -2.97 1.11 -7.05
CA ILE A 172 -1.98 0.13 -7.51
C ILE A 172 -1.78 0.24 -9.01
N SER A 173 -0.52 0.30 -9.46
CA SER A 173 -0.07 0.35 -10.86
C SER A 173 -0.40 1.62 -11.66
N THR A 174 -1.14 2.60 -11.14
CA THR A 174 -1.57 3.78 -11.92
C THR A 174 -0.49 4.85 -12.08
N GLY A 175 0.58 4.80 -11.28
CA GLY A 175 1.73 5.70 -11.41
C GLY A 175 2.72 5.27 -12.49
N VAL A 176 3.97 5.02 -12.11
CA VAL A 176 5.08 4.65 -13.03
C VAL A 176 4.79 3.38 -13.85
N PHE A 177 3.91 2.50 -13.38
CA PHE A 177 3.53 1.27 -14.09
C PHE A 177 2.46 1.48 -15.17
N GLY A 178 1.88 2.69 -15.28
CA GLY A 178 1.10 3.14 -16.43
C GLY A 178 -0.24 2.44 -16.65
N PHE A 179 -0.84 1.84 -15.61
CA PHE A 179 -2.19 1.31 -15.73
C PHE A 179 -3.19 2.47 -15.81
N PRO A 180 -4.15 2.48 -16.79
CA PRO A 180 -5.15 3.53 -16.89
C PRO A 180 -5.98 3.65 -15.60
N GLN A 181 -6.13 4.87 -15.09
CA GLN A 181 -6.77 5.13 -13.80
C GLN A 181 -8.23 4.68 -13.79
N ASP A 182 -9.00 5.00 -14.83
CA ASP A 182 -10.41 4.64 -14.97
C ASP A 182 -10.64 3.11 -14.96
N GLU A 183 -9.82 2.35 -15.69
CA GLU A 183 -9.87 0.88 -15.65
C GLU A 183 -9.43 0.33 -14.29
N ALA A 184 -8.40 0.93 -13.69
CA ALA A 184 -7.86 0.48 -12.40
C ALA A 184 -8.86 0.68 -11.26
N VAL A 185 -9.54 1.82 -11.20
CA VAL A 185 -10.60 2.13 -10.22
C VAL A 185 -11.69 1.07 -10.26
N LYS A 186 -12.21 0.78 -11.46
CA LYS A 186 -13.26 -0.22 -11.64
C LYS A 186 -12.80 -1.61 -11.16
N ILE A 187 -11.59 -2.04 -11.54
CA ILE A 187 -11.04 -3.33 -11.13
C ILE A 187 -10.86 -3.38 -9.60
N ALA A 188 -10.42 -2.30 -8.98
CA ALA A 188 -10.25 -2.20 -7.54
C ALA A 188 -11.58 -2.41 -6.80
N ILE A 189 -12.61 -1.63 -7.16
CA ILE A 189 -13.93 -1.70 -6.52
C ILE A 189 -14.59 -3.06 -6.76
N ASP A 190 -14.68 -3.50 -8.02
CA ASP A 190 -15.28 -4.81 -8.39
C ASP A 190 -14.61 -5.95 -7.59
N THR A 191 -13.26 -5.92 -7.48
CA THR A 191 -12.52 -6.99 -6.81
C THR A 191 -12.75 -7.00 -5.30
N VAL A 192 -12.75 -5.83 -4.67
CA VAL A 192 -13.00 -5.71 -3.22
C VAL A 192 -14.41 -6.19 -2.88
N LEU A 193 -15.42 -5.72 -3.61
CA LEU A 193 -16.82 -6.10 -3.38
C LEU A 193 -17.04 -7.60 -3.63
N ALA A 194 -16.49 -8.15 -4.72
CA ALA A 194 -16.57 -9.57 -5.01
C ALA A 194 -15.91 -10.42 -3.92
N TYR A 195 -14.71 -10.03 -3.46
CA TYR A 195 -14.01 -10.73 -2.38
C TYR A 195 -14.84 -10.78 -1.10
N LYS A 196 -15.40 -9.64 -0.66
CA LYS A 196 -16.25 -9.58 0.53
C LYS A 196 -17.51 -10.44 0.38
N ALA A 197 -18.17 -10.40 -0.78
CA ALA A 197 -19.35 -11.20 -1.05
C ALA A 197 -19.06 -12.72 -1.07
N GLU A 198 -17.89 -13.13 -1.60
CA GLU A 198 -17.49 -14.54 -1.70
C GLU A 198 -17.00 -15.13 -0.38
N THR A 199 -16.31 -14.33 0.43
CA THR A 199 -15.65 -14.82 1.67
C THR A 199 -16.45 -14.52 2.93
N GLY A 200 -17.35 -13.53 2.89
CA GLY A 200 -18.03 -13.00 4.08
C GLY A 200 -17.09 -12.20 4.99
N SER A 201 -15.97 -11.68 4.47
CA SER A 201 -15.02 -10.89 5.24
C SER A 201 -15.64 -9.58 5.70
N ASP A 202 -15.49 -9.28 7.00
CA ASP A 202 -15.97 -8.03 7.63
C ASP A 202 -14.93 -6.89 7.55
N ILE A 203 -13.80 -7.12 6.84
CA ILE A 203 -12.72 -6.13 6.74
C ILE A 203 -13.24 -4.81 6.16
N GLN A 204 -12.85 -3.70 6.79
CA GLN A 204 -13.17 -2.36 6.35
C GLN A 204 -12.09 -1.86 5.39
N VAL A 205 -12.50 -1.43 4.20
CA VAL A 205 -11.59 -1.09 3.11
C VAL A 205 -11.60 0.41 2.85
N ILE A 206 -10.44 1.02 2.90
CA ILE A 206 -10.22 2.42 2.54
C ILE A 206 -9.55 2.47 1.17
N PHE A 207 -10.22 3.02 0.17
CA PHE A 207 -9.56 3.46 -1.06
C PHE A 207 -8.88 4.79 -0.78
N ASN A 208 -7.55 4.75 -0.63
CA ASN A 208 -6.75 5.94 -0.44
C ASN A 208 -6.26 6.46 -1.78
N VAL A 209 -6.58 7.71 -2.06
CA VAL A 209 -6.17 8.44 -3.25
C VAL A 209 -5.32 9.64 -2.87
N PHE A 210 -4.52 10.15 -3.80
CA PHE A 210 -3.64 11.28 -3.52
C PHE A 210 -4.00 12.51 -4.36
N SER A 211 -4.33 12.33 -5.65
CA SER A 211 -4.72 13.42 -6.54
C SER A 211 -6.22 13.69 -6.54
N ASP A 212 -6.61 14.92 -6.91
CA ASP A 212 -8.02 15.27 -7.11
C ASP A 212 -8.65 14.43 -8.22
N GLU A 213 -7.88 14.13 -9.28
CA GLU A 213 -8.33 13.28 -10.39
C GLU A 213 -8.69 11.87 -9.93
N ASP A 214 -7.83 11.21 -9.14
CA ASP A 214 -8.13 9.90 -8.57
C ASP A 214 -9.35 9.96 -7.65
N TYR A 215 -9.47 11.03 -6.84
CA TYR A 215 -10.60 11.19 -5.93
C TYR A 215 -11.95 11.27 -6.68
N GLU A 216 -12.04 12.09 -7.70
CA GLU A 216 -13.28 12.21 -8.47
C GLU A 216 -13.59 10.92 -9.24
N LEU A 217 -12.59 10.21 -9.79
CA LEU A 217 -12.78 8.91 -10.44
C LEU A 217 -13.35 7.86 -9.48
N TYR A 218 -12.78 7.73 -8.27
CA TYR A 218 -13.31 6.79 -7.27
C TYR A 218 -14.70 7.18 -6.79
N LYS A 219 -14.93 8.46 -6.52
CA LYS A 219 -16.23 8.98 -6.09
C LYS A 219 -17.32 8.70 -7.13
N GLU A 220 -17.08 8.99 -8.42
CA GLU A 220 -18.02 8.71 -9.48
C GLU A 220 -18.25 7.20 -9.65
N ALA A 221 -17.19 6.40 -9.63
CA ALA A 221 -17.30 4.96 -9.78
C ALA A 221 -18.11 4.33 -8.63
N LEU A 222 -17.88 4.73 -7.38
CA LEU A 222 -18.58 4.18 -6.21
C LEU A 222 -20.10 4.43 -6.25
N THR A 223 -20.57 5.55 -6.84
CA THR A 223 -22.02 5.80 -6.98
C THR A 223 -22.75 4.78 -7.86
N GLN A 224 -22.03 3.96 -8.64
CA GLN A 224 -22.62 2.92 -9.48
C GLN A 224 -22.95 1.63 -8.70
N TYR A 225 -22.53 1.55 -7.44
CA TYR A 225 -22.70 0.36 -6.58
C TYR A 225 -23.67 0.61 -5.39
N ASP A 226 -24.23 1.83 -5.29
CA ASP A 226 -25.27 2.20 -4.31
C ASP A 226 -26.61 1.51 -4.56
#